data_c85c7e26183c8c0f8fb4fcc0b57dbbfb
#
_entry.id   c85c7e26183c8c0f8fb4fcc0b57dbbfb
#
_cell.length_a   1.000
_cell.length_b   1.000
_cell.length_c   1.000
_cell.angle_alpha   90.00
_cell.angle_beta   90.00
_cell.angle_gamma   90.00
#
_symmetry.space_group_name_H-M   'P 1'
#
loop_
_entity.id
_entity.type
_entity.pdbx_description
1 polymer ?
#
loop_
_entity_poly.entity_id
_entity_poly.type
_entity_poly.pdbx_seq_one_letter_code
_entity_poly.pdbx_strand_id
1 'polypeptide(L)'
;MKFCGQCGAPVTLKVPVDDNRQRHVCDVCETIHYINPKVIVGCLPTVSDKILLCKRAIEPRYGKWTLPAGFMENGETSADGAARETWEEAAAKAVNLVLYRIFDVPHISQVYLFYRCGIENDEFGVGPESLESALFSEEEIPWDELAFLTVRELLKEFLKDRQIGEYPVRNTVIDYPRR
;
A
#
# COMPACT_ATOMS: atom_id res chain seq x y z
N MET A 1 -16.38 -6.79 -13.13
CA MET A 1 -17.69 -6.08 -13.01
C MET A 1 -18.74 -6.94 -13.70
N LYS A 2 -19.94 -7.09 -13.12
CA LYS A 2 -21.05 -7.89 -13.72
C LYS A 2 -22.20 -7.00 -14.23
N PHE A 3 -22.38 -5.85 -13.59
CA PHE A 3 -23.47 -4.92 -13.88
C PHE A 3 -22.96 -3.50 -14.10
N CYS A 4 -23.68 -2.74 -14.91
CA CYS A 4 -23.41 -1.34 -15.19
C CYS A 4 -23.71 -0.48 -13.97
N GLY A 5 -22.73 0.32 -13.53
CA GLY A 5 -22.93 1.26 -12.42
C GLY A 5 -23.87 2.43 -12.74
N GLN A 6 -24.18 2.64 -14.03
CA GLN A 6 -25.05 3.74 -14.48
C GLN A 6 -26.52 3.34 -14.55
N CYS A 7 -26.84 2.16 -15.09
CA CYS A 7 -28.23 1.75 -15.35
C CYS A 7 -28.61 0.38 -14.77
N GLY A 8 -27.67 -0.31 -14.12
CA GLY A 8 -27.92 -1.62 -13.50
C GLY A 8 -27.97 -2.81 -14.46
N ALA A 9 -27.94 -2.61 -15.78
CA ALA A 9 -27.98 -3.68 -16.75
C ALA A 9 -26.67 -4.51 -16.76
N PRO A 10 -26.68 -5.77 -17.23
CA PRO A 10 -25.46 -6.55 -17.41
C PRO A 10 -24.46 -5.85 -18.34
N VAL A 11 -23.15 -6.09 -18.08
CA VAL A 11 -22.09 -5.59 -18.96
C VAL A 11 -21.38 -6.75 -19.64
N THR A 12 -20.90 -6.50 -20.87
CA THR A 12 -20.08 -7.43 -21.64
C THR A 12 -18.65 -6.93 -21.76
N LEU A 13 -17.70 -7.85 -21.86
CA LEU A 13 -16.29 -7.54 -22.06
C LEU A 13 -16.01 -7.50 -23.55
N LYS A 14 -15.83 -6.31 -24.13
CA LYS A 14 -15.54 -6.10 -25.55
C LYS A 14 -14.59 -4.93 -25.76
N VAL A 15 -13.96 -4.86 -26.93
CA VAL A 15 -13.13 -3.71 -27.33
C VAL A 15 -14.07 -2.63 -27.87
N PRO A 16 -14.17 -1.47 -27.21
CA PRO A 16 -14.99 -0.36 -27.72
C PRO A 16 -14.41 0.19 -29.03
N VAL A 17 -15.24 0.95 -29.76
CA VAL A 17 -14.77 1.71 -30.92
C VAL A 17 -13.68 2.68 -30.47
N ASP A 18 -12.60 2.77 -31.22
CA ASP A 18 -11.43 3.62 -30.95
C ASP A 18 -10.60 3.25 -29.71
N ASP A 19 -10.83 2.08 -29.09
CA ASP A 19 -9.98 1.52 -28.03
C ASP A 19 -9.17 0.30 -28.55
N ASN A 20 -8.10 -0.05 -27.87
CA ASN A 20 -7.26 -1.21 -28.19
C ASN A 20 -7.27 -2.28 -27.10
N ARG A 21 -8.14 -2.12 -26.08
CA ARG A 21 -8.23 -3.04 -24.92
C ARG A 21 -9.69 -3.41 -24.65
N GLN A 22 -9.87 -4.59 -24.09
CA GLN A 22 -11.19 -4.99 -23.60
C GLN A 22 -11.61 -4.14 -22.41
N ARG A 23 -12.87 -3.66 -22.46
CA ARG A 23 -13.53 -2.91 -21.40
C ARG A 23 -14.88 -3.55 -21.08
N HIS A 24 -15.36 -3.33 -19.87
CA HIS A 24 -16.73 -3.65 -19.55
C HIS A 24 -17.64 -2.59 -20.17
N VAL A 25 -18.48 -3.00 -21.11
CA VAL A 25 -19.39 -2.10 -21.83
C VAL A 25 -20.83 -2.53 -21.55
N CYS A 26 -21.67 -1.56 -21.25
CA CYS A 26 -23.10 -1.80 -21.09
C CYS A 26 -23.77 -1.87 -22.47
N ASP A 27 -24.51 -2.96 -22.75
CA ASP A 27 -25.19 -3.10 -24.03
C ASP A 27 -26.54 -2.34 -24.09
N VAL A 28 -26.97 -1.75 -22.96
CA VAL A 28 -28.22 -0.98 -22.87
C VAL A 28 -27.99 0.53 -22.96
N CYS A 29 -27.08 1.08 -22.13
CA CYS A 29 -26.78 2.52 -22.12
C CYS A 29 -25.41 2.88 -22.70
N GLU A 30 -24.73 1.91 -23.32
CA GLU A 30 -23.45 2.07 -24.01
C GLU A 30 -22.30 2.61 -23.16
N THR A 31 -22.48 2.74 -21.84
CA THR A 31 -21.44 3.22 -20.93
C THR A 31 -20.24 2.27 -20.95
N ILE A 32 -19.05 2.84 -21.18
CA ILE A 32 -17.76 2.14 -21.10
C ILE A 32 -17.21 2.33 -19.69
N HIS A 33 -16.93 1.22 -19.00
CA HIS A 33 -16.38 1.24 -17.66
C HIS A 33 -14.87 1.01 -17.71
N TYR A 34 -14.10 2.02 -17.31
CA TYR A 34 -12.66 1.96 -17.15
C TYR A 34 -12.34 1.47 -15.73
N ILE A 35 -11.47 0.46 -15.64
CA ILE A 35 -10.95 -0.05 -14.37
C ILE A 35 -9.46 0.26 -14.33
N ASN A 36 -9.06 1.12 -13.40
CA ASN A 36 -7.68 1.51 -13.22
C ASN A 36 -7.01 0.67 -12.12
N PRO A 37 -5.66 0.57 -12.08
CA PRO A 37 -4.96 0.01 -10.96
C PRO A 37 -5.36 0.72 -9.65
N LYS A 38 -5.43 -0.05 -8.57
CA LYS A 38 -5.65 0.50 -7.23
C LYS A 38 -4.35 1.09 -6.71
N VAL A 39 -4.43 2.24 -6.06
CA VAL A 39 -3.29 2.87 -5.39
C VAL A 39 -3.35 2.50 -3.91
N ILE A 40 -2.25 1.98 -3.39
CA ILE A 40 -2.02 1.73 -1.97
C ILE A 40 -1.01 2.76 -1.49
N VAL A 41 -1.28 3.36 -0.34
CA VAL A 41 -0.41 4.35 0.28
C VAL A 41 -0.05 3.91 1.68
N GLY A 42 1.19 4.16 2.08
CA GLY A 42 1.63 3.75 3.41
C GLY A 42 2.91 4.45 3.85
N CYS A 43 3.25 4.24 5.10
CA CYS A 43 4.45 4.80 5.70
C CYS A 43 5.45 3.71 6.09
N LEU A 44 6.71 4.11 6.12
CA LEU A 44 7.79 3.50 6.88
C LEU A 44 8.10 4.44 8.05
N PRO A 45 7.39 4.29 9.18
CA PRO A 45 7.59 5.17 10.33
C PRO A 45 8.80 4.72 11.13
N THR A 46 9.62 5.70 11.55
CA THR A 46 10.82 5.43 12.36
C THR A 46 10.82 6.25 13.62
N VAL A 47 11.33 5.63 14.70
CA VAL A 47 11.65 6.27 15.97
C VAL A 47 13.10 5.94 16.27
N SER A 48 13.97 6.93 16.25
CA SER A 48 15.42 6.74 16.32
C SER A 48 15.91 5.78 15.21
N ASP A 49 16.47 4.64 15.58
CA ASP A 49 16.96 3.59 14.67
C ASP A 49 15.97 2.44 14.45
N LYS A 50 14.79 2.48 15.11
CA LYS A 50 13.77 1.43 15.04
C LYS A 50 12.67 1.78 14.05
N ILE A 51 12.05 0.74 13.51
CA ILE A 51 10.95 0.80 12.54
C ILE A 51 9.67 0.34 13.21
N LEU A 52 8.58 1.10 13.04
CA LEU A 52 7.27 0.70 13.52
C LEU A 52 6.63 -0.27 12.53
N LEU A 53 6.24 -1.44 13.02
CA LEU A 53 5.43 -2.41 12.30
C LEU A 53 4.10 -2.66 13.03
N CYS A 54 3.06 -3.01 12.27
CA CYS A 54 1.75 -3.38 12.75
C CYS A 54 1.49 -4.86 12.46
N LYS A 55 0.89 -5.58 13.42
CA LYS A 55 0.47 -6.97 13.26
C LYS A 55 -0.98 -7.03 12.85
N ARG A 56 -1.26 -7.54 11.68
CA ARG A 56 -2.58 -7.48 11.04
C ARG A 56 -3.67 -8.21 11.83
N ALA A 57 -4.80 -7.53 12.04
CA ALA A 57 -6.02 -8.12 12.62
C ALA A 57 -7.03 -8.57 11.54
N ILE A 58 -6.72 -8.37 10.25
CA ILE A 58 -7.61 -8.63 9.13
C ILE A 58 -6.96 -9.51 8.05
N GLU A 59 -7.80 -10.20 7.25
CA GLU A 59 -7.35 -10.91 6.05
C GLU A 59 -7.13 -9.93 4.87
N PRO A 60 -6.25 -10.25 3.92
CA PRO A 60 -5.37 -11.42 3.91
C PRO A 60 -4.19 -11.26 4.88
N ARG A 61 -3.59 -12.38 5.27
CA ARG A 61 -2.39 -12.41 6.10
C ARG A 61 -2.62 -12.02 7.58
N TYR A 62 -3.75 -12.40 8.15
CA TYR A 62 -4.02 -12.26 9.59
C TYR A 62 -2.83 -12.73 10.44
N GLY A 63 -2.48 -11.97 11.48
CA GLY A 63 -1.39 -12.26 12.42
C GLY A 63 0.02 -12.05 11.87
N LYS A 64 0.20 -11.55 10.63
CA LYS A 64 1.50 -11.21 10.06
C LYS A 64 1.83 -9.74 10.23
N TRP A 65 3.12 -9.42 10.26
CA TRP A 65 3.63 -8.07 10.42
C TRP A 65 3.69 -7.32 9.09
N THR A 66 3.38 -6.05 9.12
CA THR A 66 3.40 -5.15 7.95
C THR A 66 3.78 -3.73 8.35
N LEU A 67 4.12 -2.91 7.38
CA LEU A 67 4.09 -1.47 7.52
C LEU A 67 2.63 -0.98 7.43
N PRO A 68 2.26 0.09 8.15
CA PRO A 68 0.92 0.68 8.03
C PRO A 68 0.69 1.17 6.59
N ALA A 69 -0.35 0.61 5.95
CA ALA A 69 -0.68 0.92 4.56
C ALA A 69 -2.05 0.37 4.15
N GLY A 70 -2.80 1.15 3.38
CA GLY A 70 -4.09 0.75 2.82
C GLY A 70 -4.43 1.46 1.53
N PHE A 71 -5.68 1.35 1.09
CA PHE A 71 -6.13 1.98 -0.14
C PHE A 71 -6.22 3.50 -0.01
N MET A 72 -5.67 4.19 -1.01
CA MET A 72 -5.88 5.63 -1.15
C MET A 72 -7.35 5.93 -1.40
N GLU A 73 -7.90 6.88 -0.65
CA GLU A 73 -9.29 7.31 -0.76
C GLU A 73 -9.46 8.46 -1.77
N ASN A 74 -10.69 8.62 -2.27
CA ASN A 74 -11.01 9.74 -3.16
C ASN A 74 -10.95 11.07 -2.41
N GLY A 75 -10.27 12.05 -2.99
CA GLY A 75 -10.20 13.41 -2.44
C GLY A 75 -9.05 13.67 -1.47
N GLU A 76 -8.21 12.68 -1.18
CA GLU A 76 -6.97 12.87 -0.42
C GLU A 76 -5.73 12.86 -1.31
N THR A 77 -4.64 13.46 -0.83
CA THR A 77 -3.32 13.26 -1.45
C THR A 77 -2.73 11.94 -1.00
N SER A 78 -1.79 11.39 -1.77
CA SER A 78 -1.12 10.13 -1.38
C SER A 78 -0.36 10.22 -0.05
N ALA A 79 0.15 11.41 0.30
CA ALA A 79 0.78 11.65 1.59
C ALA A 79 -0.24 11.69 2.74
N ASP A 80 -1.40 12.35 2.53
CA ASP A 80 -2.46 12.39 3.52
C ASP A 80 -3.02 10.99 3.78
N GLY A 81 -3.25 10.21 2.70
CA GLY A 81 -3.68 8.81 2.83
C GLY A 81 -2.68 7.94 3.59
N ALA A 82 -1.37 8.09 3.31
CA ALA A 82 -0.34 7.36 4.04
C ALA A 82 -0.30 7.73 5.54
N ALA A 83 -0.50 9.03 5.86
CA ALA A 83 -0.59 9.48 7.23
C ALA A 83 -1.86 8.96 7.93
N ARG A 84 -3.01 8.96 7.24
CA ARG A 84 -4.28 8.41 7.74
C ARG A 84 -4.15 6.92 8.06
N GLU A 85 -3.62 6.11 7.14
CA GLU A 85 -3.38 4.67 7.37
C GLU A 85 -2.45 4.42 8.57
N THR A 86 -1.40 5.26 8.74
CA THR A 86 -0.52 5.17 9.89
C THR A 86 -1.24 5.45 11.20
N TRP A 87 -2.17 6.41 11.19
CA TRP A 87 -3.02 6.69 12.34
C TRP A 87 -4.02 5.55 12.60
N GLU A 88 -4.70 5.06 11.56
CA GLU A 88 -5.73 4.02 11.68
C GLU A 88 -5.17 2.68 12.16
N GLU A 89 -3.98 2.28 11.68
CA GLU A 89 -3.38 0.99 12.03
C GLU A 89 -2.48 1.03 13.29
N ALA A 90 -1.82 2.15 13.56
CA ALA A 90 -0.84 2.26 14.64
C ALA A 90 -1.15 3.37 15.66
N ALA A 91 -2.25 4.10 15.55
CA ALA A 91 -2.54 5.29 16.35
C ALA A 91 -1.35 6.26 16.45
N ALA A 92 -0.52 6.32 15.39
CA ALA A 92 0.70 7.10 15.30
C ALA A 92 0.51 8.27 14.34
N LYS A 93 0.82 9.48 14.80
CA LYS A 93 0.77 10.66 13.93
C LYS A 93 2.06 10.78 13.14
N ALA A 94 1.99 10.46 11.86
CA ALA A 94 3.12 10.55 10.94
C ALA A 94 3.50 12.02 10.68
N VAL A 95 4.80 12.33 10.74
CA VAL A 95 5.36 13.67 10.49
C VAL A 95 6.54 13.60 9.52
N ASN A 96 6.79 14.69 8.79
CA ASN A 96 7.90 14.80 7.84
C ASN A 96 7.87 13.71 6.76
N LEU A 97 6.71 13.46 6.15
CA LEU A 97 6.53 12.47 5.12
C LEU A 97 7.33 12.82 3.86
N VAL A 98 8.18 11.90 3.42
CA VAL A 98 8.96 12.02 2.18
C VAL A 98 8.74 10.77 1.36
N LEU A 99 8.27 10.92 0.11
CA LEU A 99 8.09 9.79 -0.79
C LEU A 99 9.42 9.03 -0.92
N TYR A 100 9.35 7.70 -0.79
CA TYR A 100 10.55 6.89 -0.73
C TYR A 100 10.56 5.74 -1.72
N ARG A 101 9.48 4.97 -1.81
CA ARG A 101 9.38 3.83 -2.72
C ARG A 101 8.06 3.81 -3.48
N ILE A 102 8.18 3.42 -4.74
CA ILE A 102 7.05 3.08 -5.59
C ILE A 102 7.21 1.61 -5.95
N PHE A 103 6.18 0.80 -5.73
CA PHE A 103 6.15 -0.58 -6.21
C PHE A 103 5.02 -0.76 -7.19
N ASP A 104 5.36 -1.21 -8.39
CA ASP A 104 4.39 -1.69 -9.36
C ASP A 104 4.15 -3.17 -9.14
N VAL A 105 2.88 -3.57 -8.97
CA VAL A 105 2.46 -4.95 -8.77
C VAL A 105 1.42 -5.34 -9.84
N PRO A 106 1.86 -5.53 -11.10
CA PRO A 106 0.98 -5.63 -12.27
C PRO A 106 0.00 -6.79 -12.21
N HIS A 107 0.40 -7.94 -11.64
CA HIS A 107 -0.43 -9.15 -11.61
C HIS A 107 -1.71 -9.02 -10.77
N ILE A 108 -1.78 -8.04 -9.86
CA ILE A 108 -2.97 -7.69 -9.08
C ILE A 108 -3.48 -6.29 -9.39
N SER A 109 -2.90 -5.63 -10.41
CA SER A 109 -3.25 -4.26 -10.80
C SER A 109 -3.21 -3.28 -9.62
N GLN A 110 -2.06 -3.21 -8.95
CA GLN A 110 -1.83 -2.30 -7.82
C GLN A 110 -0.53 -1.52 -8.00
N VAL A 111 -0.52 -0.29 -7.45
CA VAL A 111 0.67 0.56 -7.30
C VAL A 111 0.76 0.97 -5.84
N TYR A 112 1.92 0.82 -5.23
CA TYR A 112 2.17 1.19 -3.84
C TYR A 112 3.07 2.42 -3.79
N LEU A 113 2.71 3.38 -2.96
CA LEU A 113 3.49 4.57 -2.65
C LEU A 113 3.83 4.55 -1.16
N PHE A 114 5.10 4.36 -0.84
CA PHE A 114 5.55 4.37 0.55
C PHE A 114 6.35 5.64 0.86
N TYR A 115 6.01 6.25 1.98
CA TYR A 115 6.64 7.42 2.52
C TYR A 115 7.51 7.07 3.73
N ARG A 116 8.73 7.58 3.81
CA ARG A 116 9.46 7.62 5.08
C ARG A 116 8.88 8.74 5.93
N CYS A 117 8.73 8.49 7.23
CA CYS A 117 8.27 9.51 8.17
C CYS A 117 8.82 9.27 9.58
N GLY A 118 8.79 10.30 10.41
CA GLY A 118 8.87 10.18 11.87
C GLY A 118 7.48 10.01 12.47
N ILE A 119 7.46 9.85 13.79
CA ILE A 119 6.22 9.80 14.59
C ILE A 119 6.25 10.99 15.55
N GLU A 120 5.16 11.75 15.62
CA GLU A 120 5.06 12.89 16.54
C GLU A 120 5.19 12.40 17.99
N ASN A 121 6.10 13.02 18.75
CA ASN A 121 6.44 12.68 20.15
C ASN A 121 6.84 11.21 20.37
N ASP A 122 7.16 10.46 19.30
CA ASP A 122 7.42 9.01 19.34
C ASP A 122 6.26 8.17 19.92
N GLU A 123 5.04 8.74 19.90
CA GLU A 123 3.83 8.10 20.44
C GLU A 123 3.12 7.26 19.38
N PHE A 124 2.81 6.02 19.71
CA PHE A 124 2.05 5.10 18.89
C PHE A 124 1.20 4.15 19.75
N GLY A 125 0.27 3.48 19.14
CA GLY A 125 -0.63 2.55 19.80
C GLY A 125 -1.07 1.42 18.86
N VAL A 126 -2.25 0.86 19.11
CA VAL A 126 -2.82 -0.22 18.30
C VAL A 126 -4.14 0.27 17.73
N GLY A 127 -4.25 0.30 16.43
CA GLY A 127 -5.49 0.64 15.74
C GLY A 127 -6.45 -0.56 15.61
N PRO A 128 -7.69 -0.33 15.15
CA PRO A 128 -8.72 -1.36 15.07
C PRO A 128 -8.40 -2.50 14.09
N GLU A 129 -7.55 -2.27 13.10
CA GLU A 129 -7.12 -3.27 12.13
C GLU A 129 -5.80 -3.96 12.49
N SER A 130 -5.27 -3.68 13.69
CA SER A 130 -4.03 -4.23 14.20
C SER A 130 -4.25 -5.03 15.49
N LEU A 131 -3.55 -6.14 15.64
CA LEU A 131 -3.47 -6.93 16.88
C LEU A 131 -2.43 -6.34 17.83
N GLU A 132 -1.37 -5.75 17.24
CA GLU A 132 -0.18 -5.28 17.94
C GLU A 132 0.53 -4.26 17.06
N SER A 133 1.20 -3.29 17.67
CA SER A 133 2.15 -2.38 17.02
C SER A 133 3.42 -2.35 17.85
N ALA A 134 4.59 -2.48 17.21
CA ALA A 134 5.86 -2.54 17.90
C ALA A 134 7.01 -1.94 17.10
N LEU A 135 8.03 -1.45 17.81
CA LEU A 135 9.27 -0.95 17.25
C LEU A 135 10.32 -2.06 17.18
N PHE A 136 10.88 -2.25 15.99
CA PHE A 136 11.90 -3.26 15.72
C PHE A 136 13.23 -2.62 15.33
N SER A 137 14.32 -3.02 15.96
CA SER A 137 15.67 -2.80 15.43
C SER A 137 15.90 -3.67 14.20
N GLU A 138 16.99 -3.46 13.47
CA GLU A 138 17.32 -4.25 12.27
C GLU A 138 17.37 -5.75 12.55
N GLU A 139 17.96 -6.13 13.69
CA GLU A 139 18.13 -7.52 14.09
C GLU A 139 16.84 -8.19 14.56
N GLU A 140 15.89 -7.37 15.03
CA GLU A 140 14.60 -7.84 15.57
C GLU A 140 13.53 -7.99 14.51
N ILE A 141 13.73 -7.50 13.27
CA ILE A 141 12.72 -7.57 12.20
C ILE A 141 12.30 -9.03 11.97
N PRO A 142 10.98 -9.33 12.07
CA PRO A 142 10.47 -10.69 11.95
C PRO A 142 10.32 -11.09 10.46
N TRP A 143 11.44 -11.28 9.76
CA TRP A 143 11.52 -11.49 8.31
C TRP A 143 10.61 -12.59 7.77
N ASP A 144 10.41 -13.69 8.51
CA ASP A 144 9.58 -14.82 8.08
C ASP A 144 8.10 -14.62 8.41
N GLU A 145 7.80 -13.59 9.20
CA GLU A 145 6.45 -13.22 9.57
C GLU A 145 5.93 -11.97 8.86
N LEU A 146 6.69 -11.42 7.92
CA LEU A 146 6.22 -10.30 7.11
C LEU A 146 5.10 -10.72 6.15
N ALA A 147 4.03 -9.92 6.12
CA ALA A 147 2.82 -10.20 5.37
C ALA A 147 3.02 -10.17 3.84
N PHE A 148 3.80 -9.20 3.35
CA PHE A 148 3.87 -8.87 1.93
C PHE A 148 5.31 -8.74 1.44
N LEU A 149 5.53 -9.15 0.19
CA LEU A 149 6.83 -9.03 -0.46
C LEU A 149 7.25 -7.56 -0.64
N THR A 150 6.30 -6.67 -0.92
CA THR A 150 6.54 -5.21 -1.01
C THR A 150 7.16 -4.66 0.28
N VAL A 151 6.64 -5.06 1.45
CA VAL A 151 7.17 -4.66 2.76
C VAL A 151 8.57 -5.23 2.98
N ARG A 152 8.77 -6.52 2.65
CA ARG A 152 10.08 -7.18 2.78
C ARG A 152 11.14 -6.46 1.93
N GLU A 153 10.85 -6.17 0.67
CA GLU A 153 11.80 -5.50 -0.22
C GLU A 153 12.03 -4.03 0.20
N LEU A 154 10.98 -3.33 0.64
CA LEU A 154 11.12 -1.97 1.16
C LEU A 154 12.06 -1.93 2.38
N LEU A 155 11.87 -2.82 3.36
CA LEU A 155 12.71 -2.88 4.55
C LEU A 155 14.17 -3.20 4.20
N LYS A 156 14.42 -4.17 3.32
CA LYS A 156 15.79 -4.48 2.86
C LYS A 156 16.48 -3.28 2.20
N GLU A 157 15.76 -2.56 1.33
CA GLU A 157 16.31 -1.38 0.67
C GLU A 157 16.54 -0.24 1.66
N PHE A 158 15.61 -0.04 2.60
CA PHE A 158 15.75 0.98 3.63
C PHE A 158 16.97 0.76 4.54
N LEU A 159 17.24 -0.46 4.96
CA LEU A 159 18.41 -0.80 5.77
C LEU A 159 19.72 -0.51 5.04
N LYS A 160 19.78 -0.82 3.72
CA LYS A 160 20.94 -0.48 2.88
C LYS A 160 21.13 1.04 2.73
N ASP A 161 20.03 1.75 2.41
CA ASP A 161 20.07 3.20 2.21
C ASP A 161 20.43 3.91 3.53
N ARG A 162 19.98 3.38 4.67
CA ARG A 162 20.33 3.90 6.01
C ARG A 162 21.84 3.81 6.28
N GLN A 163 22.51 2.73 5.88
CA GLN A 163 23.97 2.59 6.03
C GLN A 163 24.74 3.62 5.21
N ILE A 164 24.19 4.03 4.06
CA ILE A 164 24.80 5.02 3.17
C ILE A 164 24.40 6.45 3.58
N GLY A 165 23.26 6.62 4.25
CA GLY A 165 22.68 7.93 4.60
C GLY A 165 21.94 8.62 3.46
N GLU A 166 21.68 7.90 2.35
CA GLU A 166 20.99 8.42 1.17
C GLU A 166 19.69 7.65 0.92
N TYR A 167 18.62 8.37 0.63
CA TYR A 167 17.28 7.78 0.49
C TYR A 167 16.61 8.22 -0.81
N PRO A 168 17.13 7.83 -1.97
CA PRO A 168 16.55 8.23 -3.25
C PRO A 168 15.19 7.58 -3.48
N VAL A 169 14.30 8.28 -4.16
CA VAL A 169 13.03 7.69 -4.63
C VAL A 169 13.35 6.68 -5.74
N ARG A 170 12.86 5.45 -5.59
CA ARG A 170 12.99 4.40 -6.62
C ARG A 170 11.65 3.78 -6.93
N ASN A 171 11.49 3.36 -8.17
CA ASN A 171 10.38 2.53 -8.62
C ASN A 171 10.89 1.11 -8.89
N THR A 172 10.18 0.11 -8.36
CA THR A 172 10.54 -1.30 -8.49
C THR A 172 9.30 -2.12 -8.87
N VAL A 173 9.44 -3.00 -9.84
CA VAL A 173 8.39 -3.95 -10.20
C VAL A 173 8.49 -5.18 -9.29
N ILE A 174 7.39 -5.53 -8.64
CA ILE A 174 7.29 -6.77 -7.86
C ILE A 174 6.66 -7.85 -8.74
N ASP A 175 7.50 -8.76 -9.20
CA ASP A 175 7.08 -9.96 -9.91
C ASP A 175 6.94 -11.12 -8.92
N TYR A 176 5.72 -11.60 -8.75
CA TYR A 176 5.51 -12.88 -8.07
C TYR A 176 5.73 -14.01 -9.07
N PRO A 177 6.46 -15.07 -8.72
CA PRO A 177 6.57 -16.22 -9.59
C PRO A 177 5.16 -16.73 -9.91
N ARG A 178 4.83 -16.84 -11.20
CA ARG A 178 3.56 -17.42 -11.65
C ARG A 178 3.48 -18.83 -11.09
N ARG A 179 2.44 -19.09 -10.30
CA ARG A 179 2.10 -20.44 -9.84
C ARG A 179 1.61 -21.30 -10.99
#